data_4db09cc94816c5d08a7fc3e0e0241e68
#
_entry.id   4db09cc94816c5d08a7fc3e0e0241e68
#
_cell.length_a   1.000
_cell.length_b   1.000
_cell.length_c   1.000
_cell.angle_alpha   90.00
_cell.angle_beta   90.00
_cell.angle_gamma   90.00
#
_symmetry.space_group_name_H-M   'P 1'
#
loop_
_entity.id
_entity.type
_entity.pdbx_description
1 polymer ?
#
loop_
_entity_poly.entity_id
_entity_poly.type
_entity_poly.pdbx_seq_one_letter_code
_entity_poly.pdbx_strand_id
1 'polypeptide(L)'
;VVLNDGEISQKGTPMQLYDKPDNLFVGSFIGSPKMNFVSAKVVSSKSNNTEVEMLNSKLIIKRFSSNVTVGDNVTLGIRPEHLLVNEDADASWESKVFVVEKLGSGTFLYLEKEGEPLVVETDGHSNIKVGDSIKVGFKADRCHLFDKSNEALK
;
A
#
# COMPACT_ATOMS: atom_id res chain seq x y z
N VAL A 1 -19.61 -5.87 -8.52
CA VAL A 1 -19.17 -5.13 -9.71
C VAL A 1 -18.75 -3.73 -9.32
N VAL A 2 -17.58 -3.32 -9.77
CA VAL A 2 -17.07 -1.96 -9.62
C VAL A 2 -17.14 -1.27 -10.97
N LEU A 3 -17.77 -0.09 -11.00
CA LEU A 3 -17.92 0.73 -12.20
C LEU A 3 -17.01 1.97 -12.08
N ASN A 4 -16.37 2.31 -13.19
CA ASN A 4 -15.58 3.53 -13.35
C ASN A 4 -15.97 4.20 -14.66
N ASP A 5 -16.44 5.43 -14.59
CA ASP A 5 -16.91 6.22 -15.76
C ASP A 5 -17.93 5.47 -16.65
N GLY A 6 -18.82 4.69 -16.01
CA GLY A 6 -19.86 3.92 -16.71
C GLY A 6 -19.40 2.58 -17.27
N GLU A 7 -18.11 2.25 -17.15
CA GLU A 7 -17.56 0.96 -17.59
C GLU A 7 -17.28 0.04 -16.40
N ILE A 8 -17.36 -1.27 -16.63
CA ILE A 8 -17.04 -2.27 -15.61
C ILE A 8 -15.53 -2.31 -15.43
N SER A 9 -15.05 -1.88 -14.26
CA SER A 9 -13.62 -1.94 -13.90
C SER A 9 -13.22 -3.32 -13.41
N GLN A 10 -14.03 -3.94 -12.55
CA GLN A 10 -13.79 -5.31 -12.06
C GLN A 10 -15.09 -5.97 -11.59
N LYS A 11 -15.18 -7.28 -11.79
CA LYS A 11 -16.24 -8.15 -11.25
C LYS A 11 -15.64 -9.15 -10.27
N GLY A 12 -16.35 -9.41 -9.19
CA GLY A 12 -15.93 -10.41 -8.21
C GLY A 12 -16.74 -10.30 -6.91
N THR A 13 -16.43 -11.19 -5.98
CA THR A 13 -16.93 -11.07 -4.60
C THR A 13 -16.28 -9.88 -3.90
N PRO A 14 -16.88 -9.32 -2.85
CA PRO A 14 -16.25 -8.25 -2.08
C PRO A 14 -14.83 -8.58 -1.64
N MET A 15 -14.57 -9.80 -1.18
CA MET A 15 -13.24 -10.24 -0.77
C MET A 15 -12.25 -10.30 -1.94
N GLN A 16 -12.68 -10.77 -3.09
CA GLN A 16 -11.83 -10.80 -4.29
C GLN A 16 -11.41 -9.39 -4.72
N LEU A 17 -12.37 -8.45 -4.71
CA LEU A 17 -12.09 -7.05 -5.05
C LEU A 17 -11.16 -6.39 -4.02
N TYR A 18 -11.30 -6.78 -2.77
CA TYR A 18 -10.46 -6.29 -1.68
C TYR A 18 -9.03 -6.82 -1.75
N ASP A 19 -8.89 -8.15 -1.88
CA ASP A 19 -7.60 -8.83 -1.83
C ASP A 19 -6.80 -8.74 -3.13
N LYS A 20 -7.50 -8.67 -4.27
CA LYS A 20 -6.89 -8.70 -5.61
C LYS A 20 -7.53 -7.63 -6.51
N PRO A 21 -7.30 -6.36 -6.25
CA PRO A 21 -7.76 -5.31 -7.15
C PRO A 21 -7.01 -5.39 -8.49
N ASP A 22 -7.75 -5.34 -9.59
CA ASP A 22 -7.16 -5.41 -10.94
C ASP A 22 -6.46 -4.10 -11.34
N ASN A 23 -6.85 -2.99 -10.72
CA ASN A 23 -6.25 -1.70 -10.97
C ASN A 23 -6.31 -0.79 -9.73
N LEU A 24 -5.63 0.33 -9.84
CA LEU A 24 -5.52 1.32 -8.77
C LEU A 24 -6.89 1.88 -8.35
N PHE A 25 -7.80 2.08 -9.32
CA PHE A 25 -9.14 2.59 -9.03
C PHE A 25 -9.90 1.63 -8.09
N VAL A 26 -9.91 0.35 -8.40
CA VAL A 26 -10.55 -0.67 -7.54
C VAL A 26 -9.91 -0.70 -6.16
N GLY A 27 -8.57 -0.67 -6.11
CA GLY A 27 -7.83 -0.62 -4.84
C GLY A 27 -8.17 0.60 -3.99
N SER A 28 -8.40 1.76 -4.61
CA SER A 28 -8.78 2.99 -3.92
C SER A 28 -10.24 3.02 -3.49
N PHE A 29 -11.11 2.37 -4.26
CA PHE A 29 -12.57 2.43 -4.06
C PHE A 29 -13.07 1.46 -2.98
N ILE A 30 -12.44 0.28 -2.88
CA ILE A 30 -12.84 -0.77 -1.95
C ILE A 30 -12.04 -0.66 -0.65
N GLY A 31 -12.73 -0.53 0.46
CA GLY A 31 -12.16 -0.48 1.81
C GLY A 31 -12.32 0.88 2.49
N SER A 32 -12.39 0.85 3.82
CA SER A 32 -12.46 2.05 4.66
C SER A 32 -11.65 1.80 5.95
N PRO A 33 -10.54 2.54 6.18
CA PRO A 33 -9.96 3.49 5.23
C PRO A 33 -9.48 2.83 3.95
N LYS A 34 -9.29 3.65 2.91
CA LYS A 34 -8.83 3.17 1.60
C LYS A 34 -7.38 2.66 1.66
N MET A 35 -6.97 1.91 0.63
CA MET A 35 -5.59 1.48 0.43
C MET A 35 -4.63 2.68 0.44
N ASN A 36 -3.49 2.54 1.08
CA ASN A 36 -2.39 3.49 0.94
C ASN A 36 -1.71 3.32 -0.41
N PHE A 37 -1.33 4.42 -1.01
CA PHE A 37 -0.54 4.45 -2.24
C PHE A 37 0.78 5.18 -2.00
N VAL A 38 1.86 4.54 -2.41
CA VAL A 38 3.22 5.05 -2.26
C VAL A 38 3.87 5.05 -3.65
N SER A 39 4.42 6.19 -4.05
CA SER A 39 5.20 6.27 -5.29
C SER A 39 6.47 5.43 -5.17
N ALA A 40 6.76 4.64 -6.18
CA ALA A 40 7.93 3.77 -6.22
C ALA A 40 8.57 3.79 -7.60
N LYS A 41 9.84 3.39 -7.66
CA LYS A 41 10.60 3.28 -8.90
C LYS A 41 11.14 1.87 -9.05
N VAL A 42 10.98 1.31 -10.24
CA VAL A 42 11.49 -0.02 -10.54
C VAL A 42 13.00 0.02 -10.67
N VAL A 43 13.70 -0.76 -9.86
CA VAL A 43 15.17 -0.88 -9.89
C VAL A 43 15.64 -2.21 -10.48
N SER A 44 14.78 -3.24 -10.46
CA SER A 44 15.02 -4.52 -11.12
C SER A 44 13.68 -5.16 -11.51
N SER A 45 13.63 -5.78 -12.68
CA SER A 45 12.46 -6.53 -13.15
C SER A 45 12.94 -7.82 -13.79
N LYS A 46 12.59 -8.94 -13.17
CA LYS A 46 12.94 -10.29 -13.63
C LYS A 46 11.66 -11.12 -13.73
N SER A 47 11.74 -12.27 -14.39
CA SER A 47 10.59 -13.09 -14.78
C SER A 47 9.57 -13.42 -13.67
N ASN A 48 9.92 -13.28 -12.40
CA ASN A 48 9.05 -13.58 -11.27
C ASN A 48 9.03 -12.51 -10.18
N ASN A 49 9.89 -11.49 -10.27
CA ASN A 49 10.06 -10.49 -9.23
C ASN A 49 10.23 -9.10 -9.82
N THR A 50 9.66 -8.13 -9.14
CA THR A 50 9.92 -6.71 -9.37
C THR A 50 10.48 -6.11 -8.10
N GLU A 51 11.69 -5.56 -8.17
CA GLU A 51 12.27 -4.80 -7.07
C GLU A 51 12.01 -3.32 -7.28
N VAL A 52 11.50 -2.69 -6.26
CA VAL A 52 11.17 -1.26 -6.28
C VAL A 52 11.88 -0.52 -5.15
N GLU A 53 12.23 0.71 -5.41
CA GLU A 53 12.68 1.67 -4.40
C GLU A 53 11.52 2.62 -4.04
N MET A 54 11.23 2.72 -2.75
CA MET A 54 10.18 3.56 -2.21
C MET A 54 10.55 4.02 -0.81
N LEU A 55 10.26 5.25 -0.46
CA LEU A 55 10.51 5.81 0.88
C LEU A 55 11.93 5.52 1.40
N ASN A 56 12.94 5.68 0.52
CA ASN A 56 14.36 5.39 0.79
C ASN A 56 14.67 3.93 1.18
N SER A 57 13.79 3.02 0.85
CA SER A 57 13.94 1.57 1.07
C SER A 57 13.71 0.80 -0.22
N LYS A 58 14.21 -0.42 -0.28
CA LYS A 58 13.99 -1.33 -1.39
C LYS A 58 13.11 -2.49 -0.96
N LEU A 59 12.22 -2.91 -1.85
CA LEU A 59 11.29 -4.00 -1.62
C LEU A 59 11.22 -4.90 -2.85
N ILE A 60 11.35 -6.20 -2.65
CA ILE A 60 11.20 -7.20 -3.71
C ILE A 60 9.81 -7.80 -3.61
N ILE A 61 9.02 -7.62 -4.66
CA ILE A 61 7.64 -8.14 -4.75
C ILE A 61 7.60 -9.26 -5.78
N LYS A 62 7.06 -10.41 -5.39
CA LYS A 62 6.92 -11.59 -6.24
C LYS A 62 5.75 -11.41 -7.22
N ARG A 63 5.83 -10.39 -8.03
CA ARG A 63 4.87 -10.07 -9.10
C ARG A 63 5.66 -9.52 -10.28
N PHE A 64 5.16 -9.78 -11.46
CA PHE A 64 5.82 -9.39 -12.70
C PHE A 64 4.81 -8.93 -13.74
N SER A 65 5.22 -7.99 -14.56
CA SER A 65 4.52 -7.61 -15.78
C SER A 65 5.55 -7.28 -16.86
N SER A 66 5.33 -7.78 -18.06
CA SER A 66 6.16 -7.44 -19.22
C SER A 66 6.09 -5.96 -19.60
N ASN A 67 5.07 -5.25 -19.10
CA ASN A 67 4.88 -3.81 -19.34
C ASN A 67 5.70 -2.93 -18.40
N VAL A 68 6.46 -3.53 -17.48
CA VAL A 68 7.26 -2.82 -16.48
C VAL A 68 8.74 -3.04 -16.75
N THR A 69 9.49 -1.95 -16.85
CA THR A 69 10.94 -1.96 -17.07
C THR A 69 11.65 -1.15 -15.98
N VAL A 70 12.95 -1.41 -15.83
CA VAL A 70 13.81 -0.66 -14.90
C VAL A 70 13.73 0.84 -15.21
N GLY A 71 13.55 1.65 -14.19
CA GLY A 71 13.39 3.09 -14.27
C GLY A 71 11.94 3.56 -14.34
N ASP A 72 10.98 2.68 -14.56
CA ASP A 72 9.56 3.05 -14.57
C ASP A 72 9.09 3.50 -13.19
N ASN A 73 8.20 4.50 -13.20
CA ASN A 73 7.45 4.89 -12.01
C ASN A 73 6.23 3.98 -11.86
N VAL A 74 6.09 3.39 -10.71
CA VAL A 74 4.96 2.53 -10.35
C VAL A 74 4.36 3.01 -9.03
N THR A 75 3.17 2.51 -8.70
CA THR A 75 2.52 2.79 -7.43
C THR A 75 2.47 1.51 -6.59
N LEU A 76 2.99 1.59 -5.38
CA LEU A 76 2.83 0.51 -4.40
C LEU A 76 1.56 0.77 -3.61
N GLY A 77 0.70 -0.25 -3.50
CA GLY A 77 -0.52 -0.23 -2.70
C GLY A 77 -0.42 -1.17 -1.51
N ILE A 78 -0.84 -0.70 -0.34
CA ILE A 78 -0.92 -1.53 0.87
C ILE A 78 -2.09 -1.09 1.75
N ARG A 79 -2.82 -2.05 2.29
CA ARG A 79 -3.93 -1.76 3.20
C ARG A 79 -3.41 -1.28 4.55
N PRO A 80 -4.14 -0.37 5.24
CA PRO A 80 -3.73 0.12 6.56
C PRO A 80 -3.46 -0.97 7.60
N GLU A 81 -4.28 -2.01 7.62
CA GLU A 81 -4.17 -3.15 8.55
C GLU A 81 -3.00 -4.10 8.25
N HIS A 82 -2.41 -4.01 7.06
CA HIS A 82 -1.27 -4.84 6.67
C HIS A 82 0.09 -4.17 6.94
N LEU A 83 0.09 -2.91 7.35
CA LEU A 83 1.31 -2.25 7.80
C LEU A 83 1.66 -2.67 9.22
N LEU A 84 2.94 -2.86 9.47
CA LEU A 84 3.47 -3.22 10.77
C LEU A 84 4.04 -1.99 11.49
N VAL A 85 3.94 -1.97 12.81
CA VAL A 85 4.45 -0.87 13.64
C VAL A 85 5.53 -1.38 14.57
N ASN A 86 6.75 -0.85 14.41
CA ASN A 86 7.91 -1.19 15.24
C ASN A 86 8.23 -2.70 15.26
N GLU A 87 7.93 -3.40 14.17
CA GLU A 87 8.19 -4.82 13.97
C GLU A 87 9.11 -5.03 12.77
N ASP A 88 9.73 -6.20 12.70
CA ASP A 88 10.55 -6.61 11.56
C ASP A 88 9.69 -6.81 10.30
N ALA A 89 10.18 -6.29 9.19
CA ALA A 89 9.50 -6.32 7.91
C ALA A 89 10.51 -6.43 6.76
N ASP A 90 10.00 -6.60 5.53
CA ASP A 90 10.86 -6.68 4.34
C ASP A 90 11.45 -5.32 3.96
N ALA A 91 10.71 -4.25 4.23
CA ALA A 91 11.19 -2.88 4.15
C ALA A 91 10.56 -2.06 5.27
N SER A 92 11.19 -0.96 5.65
CA SER A 92 10.68 -0.08 6.71
C SER A 92 10.94 1.39 6.41
N TRP A 93 10.13 2.23 7.03
CA TRP A 93 10.20 3.67 6.93
C TRP A 93 9.81 4.31 8.25
N GLU A 94 10.55 5.33 8.67
CA GLU A 94 10.25 6.07 9.90
C GLU A 94 9.58 7.40 9.58
N SER A 95 8.55 7.72 10.33
CA SER A 95 7.86 9.01 10.23
C SER A 95 7.16 9.36 11.54
N LYS A 96 6.73 10.61 11.62
CA LYS A 96 5.96 11.12 12.76
C LYS A 96 4.47 10.94 12.56
N VAL A 97 3.81 10.56 13.64
CA VAL A 97 2.36 10.53 13.74
C VAL A 97 1.84 11.95 13.99
N PHE A 98 0.96 12.44 13.13
CA PHE A 98 0.36 13.76 13.30
C PHE A 98 -1.14 13.73 13.63
N VAL A 99 -1.81 12.59 13.43
CA VAL A 99 -3.19 12.33 13.86
C VAL A 99 -3.28 10.93 14.42
N VAL A 100 -3.98 10.79 15.53
CA VAL A 100 -4.39 9.50 16.12
C VAL A 100 -5.90 9.49 16.24
N GLU A 101 -6.54 8.51 15.64
CA GLU A 101 -7.98 8.32 15.67
C GLU A 101 -8.30 6.98 16.33
N LYS A 102 -8.89 7.03 17.52
CA LYS A 102 -9.30 5.82 18.25
C LYS A 102 -10.77 5.53 17.98
N LEU A 103 -11.01 4.43 17.29
CA LEU A 103 -12.33 3.88 17.05
C LEU A 103 -12.51 2.61 17.88
N GLY A 104 -13.74 2.19 18.09
CA GLY A 104 -14.01 1.00 18.94
C GLY A 104 -13.35 -0.28 18.44
N SER A 105 -13.06 -0.39 17.16
CA SER A 105 -12.44 -1.56 16.52
C SER A 105 -10.91 -1.48 16.38
N GLY A 106 -10.31 -0.29 16.53
CA GLY A 106 -8.88 -0.12 16.33
C GLY A 106 -8.44 1.33 16.46
N THR A 107 -7.14 1.54 16.31
CA THR A 107 -6.52 2.86 16.30
C THR A 107 -5.92 3.11 14.92
N PHE A 108 -6.25 4.25 14.32
CA PHE A 108 -5.70 4.69 13.05
C PHE A 108 -4.65 5.77 13.29
N LEU A 109 -3.46 5.54 12.77
CA LEU A 109 -2.34 6.46 12.85
C LEU A 109 -2.12 7.09 11.47
N TYR A 110 -2.04 8.40 11.44
CA TYR A 110 -1.76 9.17 10.22
C TYR A 110 -0.34 9.70 10.29
N LEU A 111 0.49 9.27 9.34
CA LEU A 111 1.90 9.62 9.27
C LEU A 111 2.17 10.63 8.16
N GLU A 112 3.03 11.59 8.47
CA GLU A 112 3.49 12.56 7.50
C GLU A 112 4.26 11.87 6.37
N LYS A 113 3.83 12.14 5.15
CA LYS A 113 4.46 11.63 3.92
C LYS A 113 4.21 12.65 2.81
N GLU A 114 5.17 12.80 1.90
CA GLU A 114 4.95 13.58 0.69
C GLU A 114 3.72 13.05 -0.08
N GLY A 115 2.84 13.95 -0.48
CA GLY A 115 1.54 13.61 -1.05
C GLY A 115 0.51 13.31 0.04
N GLU A 116 -0.27 12.25 -0.12
CA GLU A 116 -1.26 11.84 0.88
C GLU A 116 -0.60 11.19 2.09
N PRO A 117 -1.12 11.41 3.32
CA PRO A 117 -0.63 10.73 4.51
C PRO A 117 -0.69 9.22 4.39
N LEU A 118 0.25 8.53 5.05
CA LEU A 118 0.18 7.09 5.23
C LEU A 118 -0.71 6.77 6.44
N VAL A 119 -1.69 5.91 6.26
CA VAL A 119 -2.62 5.49 7.30
C VAL A 119 -2.28 4.08 7.76
N VAL A 120 -2.07 3.91 9.06
CA VAL A 120 -1.79 2.61 9.69
C VAL A 120 -2.90 2.26 10.64
N GLU A 121 -3.45 1.07 10.53
CA GLU A 121 -4.38 0.52 11.50
C GLU A 121 -3.64 -0.34 12.51
N THR A 122 -3.81 -0.03 13.77
CA THR A 122 -3.23 -0.80 14.87
C THR A 122 -4.31 -1.17 15.88
N ASP A 123 -3.91 -1.93 16.89
CA ASP A 123 -4.75 -2.36 18.01
C ASP A 123 -5.41 -1.17 18.71
N GLY A 124 -6.66 -1.35 19.17
CA GLY A 124 -7.42 -0.35 19.91
C GLY A 124 -6.78 0.08 21.23
N HIS A 125 -5.82 -0.69 21.74
CA HIS A 125 -5.07 -0.40 22.98
C HIS A 125 -3.71 0.25 22.71
N SER A 126 -3.44 0.67 21.47
CA SER A 126 -2.18 1.35 21.13
C SER A 126 -1.94 2.58 22.02
N ASN A 127 -0.71 2.71 22.52
CA ASN A 127 -0.25 3.84 23.33
C ASN A 127 0.45 4.93 22.50
N ILE A 128 0.45 4.80 21.19
CA ILE A 128 1.10 5.76 20.28
C ILE A 128 0.31 7.07 20.31
N LYS A 129 1.05 8.18 20.40
CA LYS A 129 0.51 9.54 20.52
C LYS A 129 0.96 10.40 19.34
N VAL A 130 0.21 11.48 19.11
CA VAL A 130 0.62 12.53 18.17
C VAL A 130 2.01 13.06 18.56
N GLY A 131 2.89 13.16 17.56
CA GLY A 131 4.28 13.57 17.74
C GLY A 131 5.26 12.41 17.88
N ASP A 132 4.79 11.20 18.16
CA ASP A 132 5.65 10.01 18.22
C ASP A 132 6.22 9.69 16.83
N SER A 133 7.50 9.29 16.81
CA SER A 133 8.13 8.71 15.63
C SER A 133 7.99 7.20 15.70
N ILE A 134 7.48 6.60 14.63
CA ILE A 134 7.32 5.15 14.54
C ILE A 134 7.99 4.60 13.29
N LYS A 135 8.43 3.36 13.36
CA LYS A 135 8.90 2.58 12.21
C LYS A 135 7.74 1.81 11.64
N VAL A 136 7.40 2.09 10.38
CA VAL A 136 6.34 1.38 9.64
C VAL A 136 6.98 0.33 8.77
N GLY A 137 6.51 -0.91 8.87
CA GLY A 137 7.00 -2.05 8.14
C GLY A 137 6.10 -2.46 6.99
N PHE A 138 6.72 -2.83 5.88
CA PHE A 138 6.07 -3.31 4.66
C PHE A 138 6.43 -4.78 4.45
N LYS A 139 5.42 -5.64 4.41
CA LYS A 139 5.56 -7.04 4.01
C LYS A 139 5.27 -7.17 2.52
N ALA A 140 6.23 -7.68 1.76
CA ALA A 140 6.14 -7.78 0.31
C ALA A 140 4.91 -8.57 -0.17
N ASP A 141 4.52 -9.62 0.56
CA ASP A 141 3.36 -10.47 0.24
C ASP A 141 2.00 -9.77 0.47
N ARG A 142 2.00 -8.64 1.18
CA ARG A 142 0.81 -7.81 1.42
C ARG A 142 0.76 -6.58 0.52
N CYS A 143 1.81 -6.32 -0.25
CA CYS A 143 1.88 -5.18 -1.15
C CYS A 143 1.34 -5.53 -2.53
N HIS A 144 0.76 -4.52 -3.18
CA HIS A 144 0.36 -4.55 -4.58
C HIS A 144 1.24 -3.56 -5.35
N LEU A 145 1.49 -3.86 -6.63
CA LEU A 145 2.12 -2.91 -7.55
C LEU A 145 1.16 -2.59 -8.69
N PHE A 146 1.07 -1.32 -9.01
CA PHE A 146 0.32 -0.82 -10.16
C PHE A 146 1.29 -0.13 -11.11
N ASP A 147 1.21 -0.47 -12.39
CA ASP A 147 2.06 0.10 -13.42
C ASP A 147 1.69 1.56 -13.74
N LYS A 148 2.39 2.15 -14.69
CA LYS A 148 2.14 3.54 -15.13
C LYS A 148 0.75 3.74 -15.77
N SER A 149 0.06 2.66 -16.14
CA SER A 149 -1.32 2.67 -16.63
C SER A 149 -2.33 2.36 -15.51
N ASN A 150 -1.85 2.28 -14.26
CA ASN A 150 -2.63 1.95 -13.06
C ASN A 150 -3.19 0.52 -13.04
N GLU A 151 -2.65 -0.38 -13.86
CA GLU A 151 -3.00 -1.79 -13.88
C GLU A 151 -2.14 -2.57 -12.88
N ALA A 152 -2.75 -3.54 -12.18
CA ALA A 152 -2.03 -4.35 -11.20
C ALA A 152 -1.06 -5.33 -11.87
N LEU A 153 0.15 -5.45 -11.34
CA LEU A 153 1.07 -6.53 -11.67
C LEU A 153 0.55 -7.84 -11.07
N LYS A 154 0.64 -8.92 -11.83
CA LYS A 154 0.10 -10.24 -11.43
C LYS A 154 1.18 -11.27 -11.12
#